data_15d0bfcaf771d8bd429b5660d81d0d5b
#
_entry.id   15d0bfcaf771d8bd429b5660d81d0d5b
#
_cell.length_a   1.000
_cell.length_b   1.000
_cell.length_c   1.000
_cell.angle_alpha   90.00
_cell.angle_beta   90.00
_cell.angle_gamma   90.00
#
_symmetry.space_group_name_H-M   'P 1'
#
loop_
_entity.id
_entity.type
_entity.pdbx_description
1 polymer ?
#
loop_
_entity_poly.entity_id
_entity_poly.type
_entity_poly.pdbx_seq_one_letter_code
_entity_poly.pdbx_strand_id
1 'polypeptide(L)'
;VTGVQTCALPILGGGLVVGGRIYHGAKPGEAEIGHVRLDRAGTIIEERCSGWAVDRKIREACAREPQSALSQRTANLPSGEARALAPALAQGDPVAQRILAEVADDLAFGLSHVTQLMHPEVIVLGGGLSLVGEPLRAAVATALQRYVMDAFAPGPRVALAGLGEDAVPVGALYLAQAAGQ
;
A
#
# COMPACT_ATOMS: atom_id res chain seq x y z
N VAL A 1 8.26 -31.43 14.63
CA VAL A 1 7.85 -30.04 14.84
C VAL A 1 8.57 -29.23 13.79
N THR A 2 7.90 -28.96 12.70
CA THR A 2 8.39 -28.10 11.62
C THR A 2 8.21 -26.66 12.07
N GLY A 3 9.32 -25.98 12.32
CA GLY A 3 9.31 -24.54 12.57
C GLY A 3 8.79 -23.80 11.32
N VAL A 4 7.66 -23.14 11.46
CA VAL A 4 7.21 -22.15 10.47
C VAL A 4 8.12 -20.94 10.62
N GLN A 5 9.07 -20.82 9.74
CA GLN A 5 9.89 -19.63 9.63
C GLN A 5 9.06 -18.57 8.91
N THR A 6 8.29 -17.80 9.68
CA THR A 6 7.66 -16.58 9.17
C THR A 6 8.76 -15.56 8.92
N CYS A 7 9.24 -15.49 7.70
CA CYS A 7 9.97 -14.35 7.21
C CYS A 7 8.95 -13.21 7.07
N ALA A 8 8.74 -12.44 8.14
CA ALA A 8 7.96 -11.21 8.10
C ALA A 8 8.81 -10.11 7.45
N LEU A 9 9.12 -10.29 6.17
CA LEU A 9 9.53 -9.17 5.33
C LEU A 9 8.29 -8.27 5.14
N PRO A 10 8.41 -6.97 5.18
CA PRO A 10 7.32 -6.06 4.86
C PRO A 10 6.94 -6.25 3.40
N ILE A 11 5.97 -7.11 3.16
CA ILE A 11 5.47 -7.50 1.86
C ILE A 11 4.26 -6.63 1.54
N LEU A 12 4.17 -6.14 0.31
CA LEU A 12 2.94 -5.56 -0.21
C LEU A 12 2.12 -6.70 -0.84
N GLY A 13 1.10 -7.13 -0.14
CA GLY A 13 0.19 -8.18 -0.58
C GLY A 13 -1.20 -7.66 -0.90
N GLY A 14 -2.07 -8.53 -1.40
CA GLY A 14 -3.46 -8.22 -1.68
C GLY A 14 -4.38 -9.40 -1.41
N GLY A 15 -5.67 -9.15 -1.47
CA GLY A 15 -6.73 -10.14 -1.39
C GLY A 15 -7.91 -9.71 -2.26
N LEU A 16 -8.53 -10.65 -2.96
CA LEU A 16 -9.71 -10.41 -3.74
C LEU A 16 -10.92 -11.06 -3.06
N VAL A 17 -11.99 -10.28 -2.86
CA VAL A 17 -13.26 -10.76 -2.31
C VAL A 17 -14.34 -10.67 -3.38
N VAL A 18 -14.97 -11.79 -3.69
CA VAL A 18 -16.04 -11.89 -4.68
C VAL A 18 -17.24 -12.57 -4.05
N GLY A 19 -18.42 -11.92 -4.11
CA GLY A 19 -19.63 -12.47 -3.50
C GLY A 19 -19.51 -12.74 -1.99
N GLY A 20 -18.74 -11.91 -1.27
CA GLY A 20 -18.51 -12.06 0.17
C GLY A 20 -17.52 -13.16 0.55
N ARG A 21 -16.81 -13.75 -0.40
CA ARG A 21 -15.83 -14.83 -0.18
C ARG A 21 -14.48 -14.45 -0.75
N ILE A 22 -13.42 -14.91 -0.08
CA ILE A 22 -12.06 -14.75 -0.61
C ILE A 22 -11.92 -15.59 -1.87
N TYR A 23 -11.42 -14.98 -2.93
CA TYR A 23 -11.03 -15.67 -4.15
C TYR A 23 -9.60 -16.18 -4.00
N HIS A 24 -9.43 -17.48 -3.89
CA HIS A 24 -8.13 -18.10 -3.62
C HIS A 24 -7.28 -18.33 -4.87
N GLY A 25 -7.88 -18.46 -6.05
CA GLY A 25 -7.13 -18.76 -7.25
C GLY A 25 -6.45 -20.12 -7.21
N ALA A 26 -5.35 -20.25 -7.95
CA ALA A 26 -4.52 -21.45 -7.97
C ALA A 26 -3.42 -21.37 -6.89
N LYS A 27 -3.13 -22.49 -6.21
CA LYS A 27 -2.02 -22.56 -5.26
C LYS A 27 -0.67 -22.43 -5.98
N PRO A 28 0.38 -21.85 -5.33
CA PRO A 28 0.48 -21.54 -3.90
C PRO A 28 0.07 -20.11 -3.51
N GLY A 29 -0.20 -19.20 -4.43
CA GLY A 29 -0.39 -17.79 -4.13
C GLY A 29 -1.80 -17.28 -4.41
N GLU A 30 -2.14 -16.16 -3.78
CA GLU A 30 -3.41 -15.46 -3.92
C GLU A 30 -3.11 -13.97 -4.11
N ALA A 31 -3.66 -13.36 -5.17
CA ALA A 31 -3.65 -11.91 -5.36
C ALA A 31 -2.31 -11.20 -5.02
N GLU A 32 -1.20 -11.68 -5.59
CA GLU A 32 0.17 -11.16 -5.37
C GLU A 32 0.36 -9.81 -6.07
N ILE A 33 -0.40 -8.81 -5.63
CA ILE A 33 -0.40 -7.47 -6.23
C ILE A 33 0.96 -6.78 -6.12
N GLY A 34 1.73 -7.08 -5.07
CA GLY A 34 3.08 -6.54 -4.89
C GLY A 34 4.02 -6.87 -6.04
N HIS A 35 3.79 -8.00 -6.72
CA HIS A 35 4.57 -8.49 -7.85
C HIS A 35 4.09 -8.00 -9.22
N VAL A 36 3.03 -7.21 -9.29
CA VAL A 36 2.61 -6.57 -10.54
C VAL A 36 3.69 -5.60 -11.00
N ARG A 37 4.07 -5.71 -12.26
CA ARG A 37 5.12 -4.89 -12.85
C ARG A 37 4.61 -3.49 -13.20
N LEU A 38 5.40 -2.49 -12.85
CA LEU A 38 5.16 -1.09 -13.21
C LEU A 38 5.82 -0.73 -14.55
N ASP A 39 6.79 -1.51 -14.97
CA ASP A 39 7.51 -1.30 -16.22
C ASP A 39 8.05 -2.60 -16.84
N ARG A 40 8.64 -2.48 -18.06
CA ARG A 40 9.29 -3.60 -18.75
C ARG A 40 10.69 -3.94 -18.23
N ALA A 41 11.29 -3.05 -17.45
CA ALA A 41 12.58 -3.29 -16.81
C ALA A 41 12.47 -4.26 -15.62
N GLY A 42 11.24 -4.48 -15.14
CA GLY A 42 10.94 -5.46 -14.11
C GLY A 42 10.62 -4.87 -12.76
N THR A 43 10.58 -3.55 -12.63
CA THR A 43 10.17 -2.87 -11.39
C THR A 43 8.78 -3.32 -10.98
N ILE A 44 8.60 -3.73 -9.72
CA ILE A 44 7.31 -4.17 -9.17
C ILE A 44 6.75 -3.15 -8.18
N ILE A 45 5.44 -3.25 -7.91
CA ILE A 45 4.75 -2.33 -6.98
C ILE A 45 5.42 -2.36 -5.60
N GLU A 46 5.81 -3.54 -5.10
CA GLU A 46 6.43 -3.70 -3.79
C GLU A 46 7.72 -2.89 -3.64
N GLU A 47 8.56 -2.86 -4.66
CA GLU A 47 9.82 -2.10 -4.67
C GLU A 47 9.63 -0.58 -4.60
N ARG A 48 8.43 -0.11 -4.95
CA ARG A 48 8.08 1.30 -5.00
C ARG A 48 7.16 1.75 -3.88
N CYS A 49 6.27 0.86 -3.40
CA CYS A 49 5.14 1.24 -2.54
C CYS A 49 5.09 0.47 -1.20
N SER A 50 5.94 -0.54 -0.97
CA SER A 50 6.00 -1.21 0.34
C SER A 50 6.54 -0.26 1.42
N GLY A 51 6.28 -0.55 2.68
CA GLY A 51 6.73 0.28 3.80
C GLY A 51 8.23 0.54 3.77
N TRP A 52 9.04 -0.50 3.53
CA TRP A 52 10.50 -0.35 3.42
C TRP A 52 10.95 0.45 2.19
N ALA A 53 10.21 0.38 1.10
CA ALA A 53 10.49 1.19 -0.09
C ALA A 53 10.22 2.68 0.19
N VAL A 54 9.15 2.96 0.91
CA VAL A 54 8.83 4.33 1.37
C VAL A 54 9.87 4.83 2.36
N ASP A 55 10.29 4.02 3.33
CA ASP A 55 11.36 4.34 4.27
C ASP A 55 12.67 4.69 3.52
N ARG A 56 13.02 3.91 2.50
CA ARG A 56 14.19 4.21 1.65
C ARG A 56 14.04 5.53 0.92
N LYS A 57 12.89 5.79 0.27
CA LYS A 57 12.61 7.07 -0.40
C LYS A 57 12.75 8.25 0.56
N ILE A 58 12.26 8.10 1.79
CA ILE A 58 12.37 9.12 2.82
C ILE A 58 13.84 9.37 3.18
N ARG A 59 14.63 8.34 3.47
CA ARG A 59 16.06 8.49 3.80
C ARG A 59 16.84 9.20 2.70
N GLU A 60 16.60 8.82 1.44
CA GLU A 60 17.23 9.46 0.29
C GLU A 60 16.84 10.93 0.13
N ALA A 61 15.57 11.27 0.36
CA ALA A 61 15.09 12.63 0.30
C ALA A 61 15.63 13.48 1.46
N CYS A 62 15.63 12.94 2.68
CA CYS A 62 16.14 13.61 3.87
C CYS A 62 17.65 13.90 3.78
N ALA A 63 18.44 13.01 3.15
CA ALA A 63 19.85 13.24 2.91
C ALA A 63 20.09 14.44 1.97
N ARG A 64 19.18 14.68 1.02
CA ARG A 64 19.26 15.83 0.09
C ARG A 64 18.68 17.12 0.67
N GLU A 65 17.68 17.00 1.55
CA GLU A 65 16.94 18.11 2.13
C GLU A 65 16.86 18.03 3.67
N PRO A 66 18.02 18.16 4.37
CA PRO A 66 18.09 17.92 5.81
C PRO A 66 17.31 18.92 6.68
N GLN A 67 16.92 20.06 6.09
CA GLN A 67 16.15 21.08 6.79
C GLN A 67 14.62 20.88 6.72
N SER A 68 14.14 19.88 5.99
CA SER A 68 12.71 19.60 5.90
C SER A 68 12.13 19.13 7.23
N ALA A 69 10.84 19.39 7.46
CA ALA A 69 10.17 18.90 8.65
C ALA A 69 10.17 17.37 8.73
N LEU A 70 10.12 16.70 7.58
CA LEU A 70 10.24 15.24 7.48
C LEU A 70 11.61 14.77 7.97
N SER A 71 12.71 15.42 7.53
CA SER A 71 14.08 15.11 7.97
C SER A 71 14.25 15.25 9.48
N GLN A 72 13.75 16.35 10.05
CA GLN A 72 13.82 16.57 11.49
C GLN A 72 13.07 15.50 12.29
N ARG A 73 11.95 15.01 11.77
CA ARG A 73 11.14 13.97 12.42
C ARG A 73 11.76 12.59 12.33
N THR A 74 12.54 12.33 11.31
CA THR A 74 13.15 11.00 11.07
C THR A 74 14.57 10.89 11.60
N ALA A 75 15.23 11.98 11.96
CA ALA A 75 16.65 12.05 12.34
C ALA A 75 17.08 11.05 13.43
N ASN A 76 16.18 10.70 14.35
CA ASN A 76 16.46 9.81 15.48
C ASN A 76 15.70 8.47 15.38
N LEU A 77 15.06 8.18 14.25
CA LEU A 77 14.36 6.92 14.06
C LEU A 77 15.34 5.84 13.57
N PRO A 78 15.38 4.67 14.22
CA PRO A 78 16.20 3.55 13.74
C PRO A 78 15.63 2.91 12.48
N SER A 79 14.32 3.01 12.27
CA SER A 79 13.56 2.51 11.10
C SER A 79 12.11 2.95 11.19
N GLY A 80 11.33 2.71 10.14
CA GLY A 80 9.89 3.02 10.10
C GLY A 80 9.62 4.50 9.84
N GLU A 81 10.43 5.13 9.02
CA GLU A 81 10.38 6.54 8.65
C GLU A 81 9.05 6.93 8.00
N ALA A 82 8.37 5.96 7.34
CA ALA A 82 7.05 6.17 6.74
C ALA A 82 6.01 6.70 7.75
N ARG A 83 6.15 6.39 9.03
CA ARG A 83 5.29 6.92 10.11
C ARG A 83 5.39 8.43 10.28
N ALA A 84 6.50 9.04 9.86
CA ALA A 84 6.70 10.48 9.90
C ALA A 84 5.99 11.23 8.75
N LEU A 85 5.51 10.52 7.71
CA LEU A 85 4.84 11.17 6.58
C LEU A 85 3.59 11.93 6.98
N ALA A 86 2.66 11.28 7.70
CA ALA A 86 1.40 11.92 8.08
C ALA A 86 1.60 13.23 8.87
N PRO A 87 2.43 13.27 9.94
CA PRO A 87 2.68 14.51 10.66
C PRO A 87 3.49 15.54 9.87
N ALA A 88 4.35 15.15 8.92
CA ALA A 88 5.04 16.09 8.05
C ALA A 88 4.10 16.71 7.01
N LEU A 89 3.20 15.89 6.43
CA LEU A 89 2.14 16.38 5.54
C LEU A 89 1.22 17.38 6.22
N ALA A 90 0.85 17.14 7.49
CA ALA A 90 0.04 18.06 8.26
C ALA A 90 0.72 19.43 8.49
N GLN A 91 2.04 19.50 8.37
CA GLN A 91 2.83 20.74 8.44
C GLN A 91 3.06 21.36 7.04
N GLY A 92 2.53 20.76 5.98
CA GLY A 92 2.72 21.24 4.62
C GLY A 92 4.13 21.00 4.07
N ASP A 93 4.89 20.03 4.62
CA ASP A 93 6.25 19.73 4.20
C ASP A 93 6.30 19.31 2.72
N PRO A 94 7.04 20.04 1.85
CA PRO A 94 7.07 19.76 0.42
C PRO A 94 7.77 18.45 0.08
N VAL A 95 8.70 17.97 0.91
CA VAL A 95 9.38 16.68 0.74
C VAL A 95 8.40 15.55 0.98
N ALA A 96 7.61 15.62 2.05
CA ALA A 96 6.57 14.65 2.35
C ALA A 96 5.48 14.62 1.27
N GLN A 97 5.07 15.80 0.74
CA GLN A 97 4.10 15.91 -0.35
C GLN A 97 4.60 15.24 -1.63
N ARG A 98 5.86 15.46 -2.00
CA ARG A 98 6.49 14.84 -3.18
C ARG A 98 6.55 13.32 -3.04
N ILE A 99 7.00 12.81 -1.88
CA ILE A 99 7.08 11.36 -1.63
C ILE A 99 5.67 10.74 -1.69
N LEU A 100 4.68 11.38 -1.06
CA LEU A 100 3.31 10.90 -1.12
C LEU A 100 2.79 10.84 -2.56
N ALA A 101 3.03 11.87 -3.36
CA ALA A 101 2.61 11.92 -4.76
C ALA A 101 3.24 10.80 -5.60
N GLU A 102 4.55 10.56 -5.44
CA GLU A 102 5.26 9.48 -6.13
C GLU A 102 4.70 8.09 -5.75
N VAL A 103 4.53 7.84 -4.45
CA VAL A 103 4.01 6.55 -3.95
C VAL A 103 2.56 6.34 -4.39
N ALA A 104 1.75 7.37 -4.33
CA ALA A 104 0.35 7.31 -4.76
C ALA A 104 0.23 7.07 -6.27
N ASP A 105 1.11 7.63 -7.08
CA ASP A 105 1.13 7.44 -8.52
C ASP A 105 1.55 6.02 -8.91
N ASP A 106 2.68 5.54 -8.37
CA ASP A 106 3.15 4.17 -8.57
C ASP A 106 2.08 3.14 -8.15
N LEU A 107 1.45 3.35 -6.98
CA LEU A 107 0.40 2.47 -6.46
C LEU A 107 -0.85 2.52 -7.32
N ALA A 108 -1.29 3.70 -7.73
CA ALA A 108 -2.46 3.88 -8.59
C ALA A 108 -2.25 3.24 -9.97
N PHE A 109 -1.07 3.37 -10.55
CA PHE A 109 -0.74 2.69 -11.79
C PHE A 109 -0.86 1.17 -11.66
N GLY A 110 -0.28 0.57 -10.62
CA GLY A 110 -0.43 -0.86 -10.36
C GLY A 110 -1.88 -1.28 -10.11
N LEU A 111 -2.64 -0.50 -9.33
CA LEU A 111 -4.05 -0.74 -9.04
C LEU A 111 -4.95 -0.59 -10.28
N SER A 112 -4.53 0.19 -11.27
CA SER A 112 -5.27 0.30 -12.53
C SER A 112 -5.34 -1.03 -13.28
N HIS A 113 -4.29 -1.85 -13.22
CA HIS A 113 -4.29 -3.19 -13.82
C HIS A 113 -5.33 -4.09 -13.15
N VAL A 114 -5.41 -4.04 -11.82
CA VAL A 114 -6.46 -4.76 -11.06
C VAL A 114 -7.84 -4.23 -11.42
N THR A 115 -7.99 -2.92 -11.52
CA THR A 115 -9.26 -2.29 -11.89
C THR A 115 -9.73 -2.74 -13.26
N GLN A 116 -8.84 -2.77 -14.25
CA GLN A 116 -9.20 -3.14 -15.62
C GLN A 116 -9.48 -4.64 -15.78
N LEU A 117 -8.85 -5.50 -14.98
CA LEU A 117 -9.05 -6.94 -15.05
C LEU A 117 -10.23 -7.43 -14.19
N MET A 118 -10.42 -6.85 -13.00
CA MET A 118 -11.36 -7.34 -11.99
C MET A 118 -12.55 -6.41 -11.77
N HIS A 119 -12.45 -5.16 -12.19
CA HIS A 119 -13.46 -4.10 -12.05
C HIS A 119 -14.11 -4.09 -10.64
N PRO A 120 -13.32 -3.96 -9.57
CA PRO A 120 -13.83 -3.98 -8.20
C PRO A 120 -14.66 -2.73 -7.91
N GLU A 121 -15.69 -2.86 -7.07
CA GLU A 121 -16.44 -1.71 -6.58
C GLU A 121 -15.64 -0.85 -5.59
N VAL A 122 -14.75 -1.51 -4.83
CA VAL A 122 -13.94 -0.85 -3.81
C VAL A 122 -12.53 -1.45 -3.73
N ILE A 123 -11.56 -0.57 -3.56
CA ILE A 123 -10.18 -0.92 -3.21
C ILE A 123 -9.95 -0.45 -1.79
N VAL A 124 -9.57 -1.37 -0.90
CA VAL A 124 -9.30 -1.07 0.51
C VAL A 124 -7.79 -1.07 0.73
N LEU A 125 -7.26 0.07 1.17
CA LEU A 125 -5.85 0.23 1.53
C LEU A 125 -5.67 -0.11 3.01
N GLY A 126 -4.82 -1.08 3.31
CA GLY A 126 -4.51 -1.55 4.67
C GLY A 126 -3.01 -1.62 4.93
N GLY A 127 -2.63 -2.09 6.13
CA GLY A 127 -1.24 -2.22 6.57
C GLY A 127 -0.59 -0.89 6.95
N GLY A 128 0.72 -0.93 7.24
CA GLY A 128 1.44 0.20 7.83
C GLY A 128 1.39 1.50 7.01
N LEU A 129 1.43 1.42 5.68
CA LEU A 129 1.35 2.61 4.83
C LEU A 129 -0.03 3.30 4.92
N SER A 130 -1.11 2.54 5.16
CA SER A 130 -2.45 3.12 5.31
C SER A 130 -2.59 4.04 6.52
N LEU A 131 -1.65 3.99 7.48
CA LEU A 131 -1.60 4.88 8.64
C LEU A 131 -1.29 6.35 8.26
N VAL A 132 -0.81 6.60 7.04
CA VAL A 132 -0.75 7.97 6.49
C VAL A 132 -2.15 8.59 6.43
N GLY A 133 -3.19 7.75 6.34
CA GLY A 133 -4.57 8.15 6.45
C GLY A 133 -5.15 8.79 5.19
N GLU A 134 -6.05 9.75 5.40
CA GLU A 134 -6.79 10.41 4.33
C GLU A 134 -5.91 11.02 3.24
N PRO A 135 -4.72 11.61 3.51
CA PRO A 135 -3.83 12.09 2.47
C PRO A 135 -3.43 11.01 1.47
N LEU A 136 -3.10 9.80 1.94
CA LEU A 136 -2.78 8.67 1.05
C LEU A 136 -4.00 8.23 0.24
N ARG A 137 -5.14 8.02 0.93
CA ARG A 137 -6.37 7.60 0.27
C ARG A 137 -6.78 8.56 -0.86
N ALA A 138 -6.77 9.86 -0.58
CA ALA A 138 -7.15 10.89 -1.54
C ALA A 138 -6.16 10.97 -2.70
N ALA A 139 -4.85 10.91 -2.43
CA ALA A 139 -3.82 10.93 -3.46
C ALA A 139 -3.93 9.72 -4.41
N VAL A 140 -4.11 8.50 -3.87
CA VAL A 140 -4.30 7.28 -4.66
C VAL A 140 -5.60 7.35 -5.48
N ALA A 141 -6.72 7.78 -4.88
CA ALA A 141 -7.99 7.91 -5.58
C ALA A 141 -7.90 8.90 -6.76
N THR A 142 -7.22 10.03 -6.57
CA THR A 142 -7.01 11.03 -7.63
C THR A 142 -6.07 10.50 -8.73
N ALA A 143 -4.97 9.86 -8.33
CA ALA A 143 -4.01 9.30 -9.28
C ALA A 143 -4.63 8.18 -10.12
N LEU A 144 -5.45 7.32 -9.53
CA LEU A 144 -6.07 6.18 -10.19
C LEU A 144 -6.96 6.59 -11.38
N GLN A 145 -7.64 7.72 -11.28
CA GLN A 145 -8.49 8.24 -12.35
C GLN A 145 -7.73 8.48 -13.66
N ARG A 146 -6.43 8.72 -13.61
CA ARG A 146 -5.59 8.93 -14.80
C ARG A 146 -5.28 7.65 -15.57
N TYR A 147 -5.43 6.51 -14.91
CA TYR A 147 -5.02 5.19 -15.43
C TYR A 147 -6.19 4.26 -15.72
N VAL A 148 -7.38 4.60 -15.21
CA VAL A 148 -8.60 3.82 -15.45
C VAL A 148 -9.18 4.24 -16.82
N MET A 149 -9.61 3.26 -17.61
CA MET A 149 -10.25 3.53 -18.90
C MET A 149 -11.55 4.33 -18.73
N ASP A 150 -11.89 5.17 -19.69
CA ASP A 150 -13.06 6.07 -19.62
C ASP A 150 -14.38 5.33 -19.33
N ALA A 151 -14.54 4.11 -19.87
CA ALA A 151 -15.74 3.30 -19.65
C ALA A 151 -15.93 2.87 -18.19
N PHE A 152 -14.88 2.92 -17.36
CA PHE A 152 -14.93 2.57 -15.94
C PHE A 152 -14.92 3.81 -15.03
N ALA A 153 -14.92 5.01 -15.61
CA ALA A 153 -14.94 6.25 -14.83
C ALA A 153 -16.17 6.32 -13.90
N PRO A 154 -16.03 6.81 -12.66
CA PRO A 154 -14.83 7.39 -12.05
C PRO A 154 -13.84 6.37 -11.47
N GLY A 155 -14.00 5.08 -11.72
CA GLY A 155 -13.22 4.00 -11.15
C GLY A 155 -13.75 3.52 -9.78
N PRO A 156 -13.07 2.54 -9.16
CA PRO A 156 -13.46 2.00 -7.86
C PRO A 156 -13.32 3.04 -6.75
N ARG A 157 -14.17 2.92 -5.74
CA ARG A 157 -14.02 3.69 -4.51
C ARG A 157 -12.74 3.25 -3.76
N VAL A 158 -11.86 4.17 -3.43
CA VAL A 158 -10.69 3.91 -2.57
C VAL A 158 -11.06 4.21 -1.12
N ALA A 159 -10.81 3.26 -0.23
CA ALA A 159 -11.12 3.34 1.20
C ALA A 159 -9.91 2.90 2.04
N LEU A 160 -9.85 3.34 3.29
CA LEU A 160 -8.91 2.84 4.28
C LEU A 160 -9.50 1.63 5.02
N ALA A 161 -8.65 0.68 5.41
CA ALA A 161 -9.05 -0.45 6.23
C ALA A 161 -9.51 0.02 7.62
N GLY A 162 -10.68 -0.41 8.04
CA GLY A 162 -11.24 -0.02 9.35
C GLY A 162 -10.50 -0.63 10.55
N LEU A 163 -9.77 -1.73 10.34
CA LEU A 163 -9.01 -2.43 11.37
C LEU A 163 -7.54 -2.00 11.45
N GLY A 164 -7.07 -1.11 10.56
CA GLY A 164 -5.68 -0.67 10.56
C GLY A 164 -4.68 -1.82 10.51
N GLU A 165 -3.72 -1.86 11.45
CA GLU A 165 -2.70 -2.91 11.57
C GLU A 165 -3.28 -4.25 12.07
N ASP A 166 -4.45 -4.25 12.70
CA ASP A 166 -5.11 -5.46 13.20
C ASP A 166 -5.84 -6.27 12.11
N ALA A 167 -5.90 -5.76 10.88
CA ALA A 167 -6.61 -6.42 9.78
C ALA A 167 -6.10 -7.84 9.51
N VAL A 168 -4.76 -8.04 9.55
CA VAL A 168 -4.14 -9.35 9.30
C VAL A 168 -4.41 -10.34 10.42
N PRO A 169 -4.11 -10.04 11.71
CA PRO A 169 -4.38 -10.99 12.81
C PRO A 169 -5.88 -11.29 12.97
N VAL A 170 -6.76 -10.31 12.79
CA VAL A 170 -8.22 -10.53 12.83
C VAL A 170 -8.66 -11.42 11.68
N GLY A 171 -8.16 -11.18 10.46
CA GLY A 171 -8.46 -12.02 9.30
C GLY A 171 -7.99 -13.47 9.48
N ALA A 172 -6.78 -13.68 10.00
CA ALA A 172 -6.26 -15.01 10.30
C ALA A 172 -7.10 -15.76 11.34
N LEU A 173 -7.53 -15.06 12.39
CA LEU A 173 -8.43 -15.63 13.41
C LEU A 173 -9.77 -16.03 12.80
N TYR A 174 -10.34 -15.19 11.95
CA TYR A 174 -11.61 -15.47 11.28
C TYR A 174 -11.52 -16.71 10.37
N LEU A 175 -10.43 -16.83 9.60
CA LEU A 175 -10.18 -18.00 8.75
C LEU A 175 -10.00 -19.28 9.57
N ALA A 176 -9.28 -19.22 10.70
CA ALA A 176 -9.09 -20.36 11.58
C ALA A 176 -10.43 -20.87 12.19
N GLN A 177 -11.32 -19.96 12.57
CA GLN A 177 -12.65 -20.29 13.06
C GLN A 177 -13.54 -20.93 11.99
N ALA A 178 -13.48 -20.40 10.75
CA ALA A 178 -14.25 -20.94 9.64
C ALA A 178 -13.78 -22.33 9.18
N ALA A 179 -12.48 -22.64 9.32
CA ALA A 179 -11.91 -23.94 8.97
C ALA A 179 -12.22 -25.04 10.01
N GLY A 180 -12.66 -24.67 11.21
CA GLY A 180 -13.01 -25.62 12.29
C GLY A 180 -14.49 -26.02 12.33
N GLN A 181 -15.30 -25.51 11.39
CA GLN A 181 -16.70 -25.88 11.18
C GLN A 181 -16.85 -26.79 9.96
#